data_747fa0c515a513090673a99dcf216654
#
_entry.id   747fa0c515a513090673a99dcf216654
#
_cell.length_a   1.000
_cell.length_b   1.000
_cell.length_c   1.000
_cell.angle_alpha   90.00
_cell.angle_beta   90.00
_cell.angle_gamma   90.00
#
_symmetry.space_group_name_H-M   'P 1'
#
loop_
_entity.id
_entity.type
_entity.pdbx_description
1 polymer ?
#
loop_
_entity_poly.entity_id
_entity_poly.type
_entity_poly.pdbx_seq_one_letter_code
_entity_poly.pdbx_strand_id
1 'polypeptide(L)'
;MARILVVNPNSSIACSDGITAALAPFRLPGAPEFHVVTLREGPPAIYDWRDWHGVVEPLCRLVEREPADAYVIACASDPGIEAVRATTTRPVFGVFRSAVAIATARAERFGVVAIVDASK
;
A
#
# COMPACT_ATOMS: atom_id res chain seq x y z
N MET A 1 3.72 1.13 21.58
CA MET A 1 2.87 0.38 20.63
C MET A 1 3.41 0.57 19.25
N ALA A 2 3.46 -0.49 18.44
CA ALA A 2 3.96 -0.41 17.08
C ALA A 2 3.03 0.44 16.19
N ARG A 3 3.63 1.31 15.39
CA ARG A 3 2.94 2.16 14.43
C ARG A 3 3.12 1.59 13.02
N ILE A 4 2.02 1.29 12.35
CA ILE A 4 2.02 0.84 10.95
C ILE A 4 1.44 1.94 10.09
N LEU A 5 2.22 2.43 9.15
CA LEU A 5 1.76 3.42 8.18
C LEU A 5 1.21 2.69 6.95
N VAL A 6 -0.06 2.93 6.65
CA VAL A 6 -0.74 2.37 5.48
C VAL A 6 -0.90 3.47 4.45
N VAL A 7 -0.15 3.39 3.36
CA VAL A 7 -0.05 4.46 2.37
C VAL A 7 -0.95 4.16 1.18
N ASN A 8 -1.91 5.05 0.95
CA ASN A 8 -2.63 5.11 -0.32
C ASN A 8 -1.77 5.90 -1.32
N PRO A 9 -1.26 5.28 -2.40
CA PRO A 9 -0.35 5.96 -3.34
C PRO A 9 -1.04 6.86 -4.36
N ASN A 10 -2.36 7.02 -4.30
CA ASN A 10 -3.09 8.03 -5.06
C ASN A 10 -3.56 9.17 -4.16
N SER A 11 -4.08 10.25 -4.76
CA SER A 11 -4.53 11.44 -4.04
C SER A 11 -6.01 11.41 -3.63
N SER A 12 -6.71 10.29 -3.85
CA SER A 12 -8.13 10.16 -3.54
C SER A 12 -8.37 9.94 -2.05
N ILE A 13 -9.02 10.90 -1.41
CA ILE A 13 -9.45 10.76 -0.01
C ILE A 13 -10.50 9.65 0.14
N ALA A 14 -11.38 9.48 -0.85
CA ALA A 14 -12.37 8.39 -0.83
C ALA A 14 -11.70 7.00 -0.80
N CYS A 15 -10.59 6.81 -1.53
CA CYS A 15 -9.81 5.58 -1.44
C CYS A 15 -9.20 5.39 -0.04
N SER A 16 -8.64 6.43 0.55
CA SER A 16 -8.09 6.38 1.90
C SER A 16 -9.16 6.07 2.95
N ASP A 17 -10.35 6.63 2.80
CA ASP A 17 -11.50 6.32 3.66
C ASP A 17 -11.90 4.84 3.55
N GLY A 18 -11.90 4.28 2.33
CA GLY A 18 -12.15 2.86 2.10
C GLY A 18 -11.10 1.95 2.77
N ILE A 19 -9.83 2.33 2.70
CA ILE A 19 -8.74 1.62 3.39
C ILE A 19 -8.94 1.68 4.91
N THR A 20 -9.27 2.86 5.44
CA THR A 20 -9.54 3.06 6.87
C THR A 20 -10.71 2.18 7.33
N ALA A 21 -11.78 2.11 6.56
CA ALA A 21 -12.93 1.25 6.86
C ALA A 21 -12.53 -0.24 6.85
N ALA A 22 -11.71 -0.67 5.91
CA ALA A 22 -11.23 -2.06 5.82
C ALA A 22 -10.35 -2.45 7.02
N LEU A 23 -9.66 -1.50 7.63
CA LEU A 23 -8.81 -1.72 8.79
C LEU A 23 -9.58 -1.71 10.12
N ALA A 24 -10.82 -1.23 10.15
CA ALA A 24 -11.60 -1.11 11.38
C ALA A 24 -11.66 -2.41 12.20
N PRO A 25 -11.88 -3.62 11.62
CA PRO A 25 -11.92 -4.87 12.37
C PRO A 25 -10.61 -5.26 13.06
N PHE A 26 -9.49 -4.67 12.63
CA PHE A 26 -8.14 -4.98 13.13
C PHE A 26 -7.66 -4.01 14.22
N ARG A 27 -8.45 -2.97 14.51
CA ARG A 27 -8.15 -1.97 15.56
C ARG A 27 -8.59 -2.50 16.91
N LEU A 28 -7.81 -3.44 17.44
CA LEU A 28 -8.11 -4.14 18.70
C LEU A 28 -7.18 -3.65 19.81
N PRO A 29 -7.60 -3.76 21.10
CA PRO A 29 -6.69 -3.51 22.21
C PRO A 29 -5.41 -4.35 22.11
N GLY A 30 -4.25 -3.71 22.25
CA GLY A 30 -2.94 -4.37 22.12
C GLY A 30 -2.47 -4.61 20.68
N ALA A 31 -3.30 -4.35 19.67
CA ALA A 31 -2.88 -4.39 18.27
C ALA A 31 -2.03 -3.17 17.90
N PRO A 32 -1.23 -3.23 16.81
CA PRO A 32 -0.53 -2.06 16.29
C PRO A 32 -1.50 -0.92 15.93
N GLU A 33 -1.02 0.30 16.02
CA GLU A 33 -1.73 1.47 15.49
C GLU A 33 -1.59 1.53 13.98
N PHE A 34 -2.73 1.57 13.28
CA PHE A 34 -2.78 1.79 11.83
C PHE A 34 -3.05 3.25 11.52
N HIS A 35 -2.14 3.89 10.82
CA HIS A 35 -2.28 5.26 10.32
C HIS A 35 -2.40 5.21 8.80
N VAL A 36 -3.57 5.58 8.28
CA VAL A 36 -3.79 5.66 6.83
C VAL A 36 -3.41 7.07 6.37
N VAL A 37 -2.53 7.12 5.38
CA VAL A 37 -2.09 8.38 4.78
C VAL A 37 -2.34 8.37 3.28
N THR A 38 -2.69 9.54 2.76
CA THR A 38 -2.93 9.77 1.33
C THR A 38 -1.69 10.40 0.72
N LEU A 39 -1.20 9.84 -0.39
CA LEU A 39 -0.13 10.47 -1.16
C LEU A 39 -0.69 11.65 -1.95
N ARG A 40 -0.69 12.84 -1.35
CA ARG A 40 -1.27 14.05 -1.95
C ARG A 40 -0.60 14.46 -3.26
N GLU A 41 0.67 14.11 -3.44
CA GLU A 41 1.47 14.35 -4.64
C GLU A 41 1.20 13.30 -5.73
N GLY A 42 0.42 12.27 -5.44
CA GLY A 42 0.07 11.21 -6.38
C GLY A 42 -1.04 11.62 -7.35
N PRO A 43 -1.26 10.82 -8.39
CA PRO A 43 -2.40 11.00 -9.30
C PRO A 43 -3.72 10.69 -8.59
N PRO A 44 -4.87 11.14 -9.14
CA PRO A 44 -6.19 10.79 -8.61
C PRO A 44 -6.45 9.28 -8.57
N ALA A 45 -5.86 8.55 -9.50
CA ALA A 45 -5.83 7.09 -9.55
C ALA A 45 -4.61 6.63 -10.34
N ILE A 46 -4.19 5.39 -10.14
CA ILE A 46 -3.09 4.79 -10.90
C ILE A 46 -3.71 3.94 -12.01
N TYR A 47 -3.74 4.46 -13.23
CA TYR A 47 -4.36 3.81 -14.39
C TYR A 47 -3.38 3.21 -15.37
N ASP A 48 -2.16 3.74 -15.44
CA ASP A 48 -1.15 3.33 -16.42
C ASP A 48 0.25 3.24 -15.82
N TRP A 49 1.21 2.84 -16.63
CA TRP A 49 2.61 2.72 -16.20
C TRP A 49 3.26 4.06 -15.84
N ARG A 50 2.82 5.15 -16.45
CA ARG A 50 3.34 6.47 -16.11
C ARG A 50 2.91 6.88 -14.70
N ASP A 51 1.66 6.65 -14.34
CA ASP A 51 1.16 6.85 -12.99
C ASP A 51 1.91 5.96 -12.00
N TRP A 52 2.07 4.68 -12.37
CA TRP A 52 2.72 3.68 -11.54
C TRP A 52 4.18 4.02 -11.22
N HIS A 53 4.95 4.44 -12.23
CA HIS A 53 6.32 4.91 -12.03
C HIS A 53 6.38 6.29 -11.36
N GLY A 54 5.44 7.15 -11.66
CA GLY A 54 5.40 8.52 -11.16
C GLY A 54 5.21 8.64 -9.65
N VAL A 55 4.61 7.63 -8.99
CA VAL A 55 4.43 7.64 -7.52
C VAL A 55 5.66 7.16 -6.75
N VAL A 56 6.67 6.60 -7.42
CA VAL A 56 7.83 5.96 -6.76
C VAL A 56 8.58 6.96 -5.88
N GLU A 57 9.04 8.06 -6.44
CA GLU A 57 9.78 9.06 -5.71
C GLU A 57 8.95 9.77 -4.62
N PRO A 58 7.70 10.19 -4.88
CA PRO A 58 6.85 10.71 -3.83
C PRO A 58 6.61 9.73 -2.67
N LEU A 59 6.48 8.43 -2.94
CA LEU A 59 6.37 7.40 -1.90
C LEU A 59 7.63 7.34 -1.03
N CYS A 60 8.80 7.36 -1.64
CA CYS A 60 10.06 7.38 -0.91
C CYS A 60 10.16 8.59 0.02
N ARG A 61 9.84 9.78 -0.49
CA ARG A 61 9.83 11.01 0.31
C ARG A 61 8.82 10.97 1.45
N LEU A 62 7.64 10.38 1.22
CA LEU A 62 6.64 10.22 2.27
C LEU A 62 7.17 9.33 3.40
N VAL A 63 7.77 8.20 3.07
CA VAL A 63 8.35 7.26 4.04
C VAL A 63 9.49 7.91 4.85
N GLU A 64 10.29 8.76 4.23
CA GLU A 64 11.33 9.53 4.91
C GLU A 64 10.76 10.54 5.91
N ARG A 65 9.62 11.17 5.58
CA ARG A 65 8.96 12.17 6.45
C ARG A 65 8.14 11.56 7.58
N GLU A 66 7.64 10.36 7.37
CA GLU A 66 6.64 9.72 8.25
C GLU A 66 7.22 8.46 8.90
N PRO A 67 7.96 8.60 10.00
CA PRO A 67 8.55 7.43 10.66
C PRO A 67 7.48 6.48 11.19
N ALA A 68 7.69 5.19 10.94
CA ALA A 68 6.82 4.11 11.41
C ALA A 68 7.64 2.85 11.68
N ASP A 69 7.05 1.87 12.35
CA ASP A 69 7.69 0.57 12.59
C ASP A 69 7.55 -0.36 11.39
N ALA A 70 6.53 -0.16 10.57
CA ALA A 70 6.33 -0.86 9.30
C ALA A 70 5.50 0.00 8.34
N TYR A 71 5.62 -0.30 7.05
CA TYR A 71 4.90 0.39 5.98
C TYR A 71 4.13 -0.60 5.12
N VAL A 72 2.91 -0.24 4.75
CA VAL A 72 2.07 -0.99 3.81
C VAL A 72 1.72 -0.06 2.65
N ILE A 73 2.09 -0.45 1.44
CA ILE A 73 1.68 0.26 0.23
C ILE A 73 0.35 -0.33 -0.23
N ALA A 74 -0.72 0.44 -0.04
CA ALA A 74 -2.09 -0.03 -0.21
C ALA A 74 -2.60 0.23 -1.63
N CYS A 75 -1.99 -0.44 -2.60
CA CYS A 75 -2.42 -0.44 -3.99
C CYS A 75 -2.22 -1.84 -4.58
N ALA A 76 -3.21 -2.31 -5.33
CA ALA A 76 -3.23 -3.66 -5.89
C ALA A 76 -2.14 -3.94 -6.94
N SER A 77 -1.41 -2.94 -7.40
CA SER A 77 -0.27 -3.10 -8.32
C SER A 77 1.11 -3.00 -7.63
N ASP A 78 1.15 -2.82 -6.31
CA ASP A 78 2.38 -2.70 -5.50
C ASP A 78 3.41 -1.70 -6.06
N PRO A 79 3.04 -0.43 -6.33
CA PRO A 79 3.98 0.52 -6.92
C PRO A 79 5.10 0.88 -5.94
N GLY A 80 6.32 0.95 -6.44
CA GLY A 80 7.46 1.51 -5.72
C GLY A 80 8.02 0.69 -4.56
N ILE A 81 7.61 -0.56 -4.38
CA ILE A 81 8.00 -1.39 -3.22
C ILE A 81 9.53 -1.48 -3.09
N GLU A 82 10.24 -1.76 -4.18
CA GLU A 82 11.70 -1.93 -4.16
C GLU A 82 12.41 -0.63 -3.79
N ALA A 83 11.96 0.50 -4.33
CA ALA A 83 12.54 1.81 -4.04
C ALA A 83 12.26 2.22 -2.58
N VAL A 84 11.05 1.99 -2.09
CA VAL A 84 10.70 2.25 -0.68
C VAL A 84 11.53 1.38 0.26
N ARG A 85 11.74 0.10 -0.08
CA ARG A 85 12.63 -0.79 0.69
C ARG A 85 14.07 -0.31 0.73
N ALA A 86 14.54 0.36 -0.32
CA ALA A 86 15.87 0.99 -0.34
C ALA A 86 15.94 2.27 0.52
N THR A 87 14.81 2.86 0.85
CA THR A 87 14.69 4.12 1.60
C THR A 87 14.68 3.90 3.11
N THR A 88 14.23 2.74 3.59
CA THR A 88 14.06 2.46 5.00
C THR A 88 14.59 1.08 5.38
N THR A 89 15.02 0.91 6.63
CA THR A 89 15.35 -0.41 7.19
C THR A 89 14.13 -1.12 7.80
N ARG A 90 13.00 -0.46 7.86
CA ARG A 90 11.76 -1.03 8.40
C ARG A 90 11.07 -1.92 7.37
N PRO A 91 10.27 -2.92 7.81
CA PRO A 91 9.51 -3.77 6.89
C PRO A 91 8.57 -2.95 5.99
N VAL A 92 8.56 -3.29 4.70
CA VAL A 92 7.67 -2.69 3.70
C VAL A 92 6.89 -3.81 3.01
N PHE A 93 5.58 -3.71 3.06
CA PHE A 93 4.64 -4.69 2.51
C PHE A 93 3.84 -4.09 1.35
N GLY A 94 3.69 -4.86 0.28
CA GLY A 94 2.73 -4.58 -0.78
C GLY A 94 1.48 -5.44 -0.59
N VAL A 95 0.30 -4.87 -0.72
CA VAL A 95 -0.95 -5.62 -0.50
C VAL A 95 -1.13 -6.74 -1.53
N PHE A 96 -0.71 -6.53 -2.78
CA PHE A 96 -0.80 -7.56 -3.82
C PHE A 96 0.14 -8.74 -3.53
N ARG A 97 1.42 -8.48 -3.31
CA ARG A 97 2.41 -9.53 -3.01
C ARG A 97 2.04 -10.32 -1.76
N SER A 98 1.56 -9.63 -0.73
CA SER A 98 1.12 -10.28 0.51
C SER A 98 -0.10 -11.17 0.27
N ALA A 99 -1.09 -10.69 -0.48
CA ALA A 99 -2.28 -11.47 -0.84
C ALA A 99 -1.92 -12.69 -1.68
N VAL A 100 -1.04 -12.56 -2.67
CA VAL A 100 -0.56 -13.68 -3.50
C VAL A 100 0.16 -14.72 -2.66
N ALA A 101 1.04 -14.29 -1.74
CA ALA A 101 1.76 -15.20 -0.86
C ALA A 101 0.80 -16.03 0.02
N ILE A 102 -0.24 -15.40 0.57
CA ILE A 102 -1.26 -16.09 1.36
C ILE A 102 -2.11 -17.02 0.49
N ALA A 103 -2.53 -16.55 -0.70
CA ALA A 103 -3.35 -17.34 -1.62
C ALA A 103 -2.61 -18.63 -2.07
N THR A 104 -1.35 -18.51 -2.44
CA THR A 104 -0.53 -19.68 -2.85
C THR A 104 -0.24 -20.63 -1.70
N ALA A 105 -0.18 -20.15 -0.46
CA ALA A 105 -0.03 -20.99 0.71
C ALA A 105 -1.30 -21.79 1.05
N ARG A 106 -2.46 -21.36 0.57
CA ARG A 106 -3.78 -21.94 0.91
C ARG A 106 -4.44 -22.72 -0.22
N ALA A 107 -4.05 -22.48 -1.46
CA ALA A 107 -4.68 -23.10 -2.62
C ALA A 107 -3.67 -23.30 -3.76
N GLU A 108 -3.92 -24.32 -4.58
CA GLU A 108 -3.09 -24.57 -5.77
C GLU A 108 -3.35 -23.54 -6.88
N ARG A 109 -4.56 -22.97 -6.91
CA ARG A 109 -4.97 -21.96 -7.88
C ARG A 109 -5.74 -20.84 -7.21
N PHE A 110 -5.57 -19.64 -7.73
CA PHE A 110 -6.35 -18.48 -7.35
C PHE A 110 -6.56 -17.58 -8.57
N GLY A 111 -7.57 -16.71 -8.52
CA GLY A 111 -7.84 -15.74 -9.58
C GLY A 111 -7.58 -14.31 -9.09
N VAL A 112 -7.29 -13.43 -10.03
CA VAL A 112 -7.19 -11.99 -9.80
C VAL A 112 -8.22 -11.29 -10.68
N VAL A 113 -9.03 -10.43 -10.05
CA VAL A 113 -9.95 -9.54 -10.78
C VAL A 113 -9.26 -8.20 -10.98
N ALA A 114 -8.91 -7.90 -12.22
CA ALA A 114 -8.28 -6.63 -12.59
C ALA A 114 -9.34 -5.66 -13.13
N ILE A 115 -9.24 -4.40 -12.75
CA ILE A 115 -10.22 -3.36 -13.10
C ILE A 115 -9.74 -2.40 -14.20
N VAL A 116 -8.45 -2.42 -14.52
CA VAL A 116 -7.86 -1.60 -15.59
C VAL A 116 -7.05 -2.47 -16.54
N ASP A 117 -7.01 -2.09 -17.84
CA ASP A 117 -6.31 -2.89 -18.85
C ASP A 117 -4.80 -2.98 -18.62
N ALA A 118 -4.18 -1.90 -18.14
CA ALA A 118 -2.75 -1.86 -17.85
C ALA A 118 -2.33 -2.80 -16.70
N SER A 119 -3.27 -3.31 -15.91
CA SER A 119 -2.99 -4.25 -14.81
C SER A 119 -3.11 -5.73 -15.20
N LYS A 120 -3.44 -6.03 -16.46
CA LYS A 120 -3.60 -7.39 -16.97
C LYS A 120 -2.31 -8.00 -17.47
#